data_fc4de2406b25d03913bdb652da267a59
#
_entry.id   fc4de2406b25d03913bdb652da267a59
#
_cell.length_a   1.000
_cell.length_b   1.000
_cell.length_c   1.000
_cell.angle_alpha   90.00
_cell.angle_beta   90.00
_cell.angle_gamma   90.00
#
_symmetry.space_group_name_H-M   'P 1'
#
loop_
_entity.id
_entity.type
_entity.pdbx_description
1 polymer ?
#
loop_
_entity_poly.entity_id
_entity_poly.type
_entity_poly.pdbx_seq_one_letter_code
_entity_poly.pdbx_strand_id
1 'polypeptide(L)'
;MSDAPRPTSSVPVLPVRSARPQDAAALAALSEPFVRSGALRARPFQVYAWHATDFLVAEAPDGTLDGCLALRQHPETTREARVTGVLYNFCVAQRSQGSGLGAQLLSAALTESRARELDALFTATTGSGRLFLHHGFVEVSPHLAPKTWARSLDPRRNAKVFACVL
;
A
#
# COMPACT_ATOMS: atom_id res chain seq x y z
N MET A 1 -18.94 -39.11 -24.39
CA MET A 1 -18.08 -38.68 -23.28
C MET A 1 -18.23 -37.17 -23.17
N SER A 2 -19.05 -36.74 -22.24
CA SER A 2 -19.31 -35.31 -22.03
C SER A 2 -18.28 -34.80 -21.06
N ASP A 3 -17.39 -33.95 -21.57
CA ASP A 3 -16.44 -33.23 -20.77
C ASP A 3 -17.19 -32.05 -20.12
N ALA A 4 -17.53 -32.21 -18.84
CA ALA A 4 -18.17 -31.17 -18.07
C ALA A 4 -17.11 -30.08 -17.74
N PRO A 5 -17.39 -28.80 -18.01
CA PRO A 5 -16.45 -27.76 -17.66
C PRO A 5 -16.28 -27.74 -16.13
N ARG A 6 -15.02 -27.81 -15.69
CA ARG A 6 -14.65 -27.63 -14.27
C ARG A 6 -15.10 -26.24 -13.83
N PRO A 7 -15.76 -26.11 -12.67
CA PRO A 7 -16.08 -24.79 -12.16
C PRO A 7 -14.76 -24.05 -11.88
N THR A 8 -14.54 -22.95 -12.59
CA THR A 8 -13.51 -22.00 -12.25
C THR A 8 -13.88 -21.42 -10.88
N SER A 9 -13.18 -21.87 -9.84
CA SER A 9 -13.27 -21.27 -8.51
C SER A 9 -12.82 -19.81 -8.64
N SER A 10 -13.76 -18.91 -8.87
CA SER A 10 -13.50 -17.50 -8.73
C SER A 10 -13.28 -17.24 -7.24
N VAL A 11 -12.01 -16.95 -6.87
CA VAL A 11 -11.70 -16.46 -5.54
C VAL A 11 -12.54 -15.20 -5.32
N PRO A 12 -13.34 -15.13 -4.25
CA PRO A 12 -14.15 -13.95 -4.02
C PRO A 12 -13.26 -12.73 -3.87
N VAL A 13 -13.48 -11.72 -4.73
CA VAL A 13 -12.80 -10.45 -4.69
C VAL A 13 -13.34 -9.68 -3.49
N LEU A 14 -12.49 -9.40 -2.49
CA LEU A 14 -12.90 -8.58 -1.35
C LEU A 14 -13.08 -7.13 -1.80
N PRO A 15 -14.12 -6.43 -1.32
CA PRO A 15 -14.30 -5.04 -1.63
C PRO A 15 -13.19 -4.20 -1.00
N VAL A 16 -12.64 -3.26 -1.77
CA VAL A 16 -11.70 -2.24 -1.29
C VAL A 16 -12.47 -0.95 -1.06
N ARG A 17 -12.30 -0.38 0.11
CA ARG A 17 -12.91 0.88 0.51
C ARG A 17 -11.91 1.79 1.22
N SER A 18 -12.24 3.07 1.32
CA SER A 18 -11.51 3.98 2.21
C SER A 18 -11.75 3.60 3.67
N ALA A 19 -10.70 3.67 4.48
CA ALA A 19 -10.83 3.48 5.91
C ALA A 19 -11.49 4.70 6.58
N ARG A 20 -12.08 4.46 7.72
CA ARG A 20 -12.72 5.46 8.58
C ARG A 20 -11.97 5.53 9.91
N PRO A 21 -12.11 6.62 10.69
CA PRO A 21 -11.44 6.71 12.00
C PRO A 21 -11.70 5.53 12.92
N GLN A 22 -12.90 4.94 12.88
CA GLN A 22 -13.23 3.76 13.67
C GLN A 22 -12.49 2.47 13.23
N ASP A 23 -11.84 2.48 12.07
CA ASP A 23 -11.01 1.36 11.62
C ASP A 23 -9.60 1.37 12.24
N ALA A 24 -9.23 2.39 13.01
CA ALA A 24 -7.87 2.58 13.51
C ALA A 24 -7.34 1.38 14.31
N ALA A 25 -8.14 0.82 15.20
CA ALA A 25 -7.75 -0.36 15.99
C ALA A 25 -7.53 -1.60 15.09
N ALA A 26 -8.39 -1.80 14.09
CA ALA A 26 -8.27 -2.90 13.13
C ALA A 26 -7.05 -2.73 12.22
N LEU A 27 -6.73 -1.50 11.80
CA LEU A 27 -5.51 -1.18 11.05
C LEU A 27 -4.25 -1.48 11.85
N ALA A 28 -4.21 -1.06 13.11
CA ALA A 28 -3.09 -1.33 14.00
C ALA A 28 -2.91 -2.84 14.22
N ALA A 29 -3.99 -3.56 14.47
CA ALA A 29 -3.98 -5.01 14.68
C ALA A 29 -3.51 -5.76 13.42
N LEU A 30 -3.98 -5.37 12.23
CA LEU A 30 -3.55 -5.94 10.95
C LEU A 30 -2.05 -5.73 10.72
N SER A 31 -1.53 -4.56 11.07
CA SER A 31 -0.15 -4.15 10.83
C SER A 31 0.84 -4.79 11.81
N GLU A 32 0.41 -5.13 13.02
CA GLU A 32 1.29 -5.56 14.12
C GLU A 32 2.19 -6.75 13.77
N PRO A 33 1.73 -7.87 13.18
CA PRO A 33 2.62 -8.98 12.80
C PRO A 33 3.74 -8.55 11.84
N PHE A 34 3.45 -7.61 10.95
CA PHE A 34 4.42 -7.10 9.97
C PHE A 34 5.42 -6.12 10.59
N VAL A 35 4.98 -5.34 11.59
CA VAL A 35 5.89 -4.53 12.40
C VAL A 35 6.83 -5.43 13.20
N ARG A 36 6.30 -6.48 13.80
CA ARG A 36 7.07 -7.44 14.59
C ARG A 36 8.11 -8.19 13.77
N SER A 37 7.78 -8.54 12.52
CA SER A 37 8.72 -9.18 11.58
C SER A 37 9.74 -8.21 10.97
N GLY A 38 9.56 -6.90 11.13
CA GLY A 38 10.40 -5.87 10.51
C GLY A 38 9.97 -5.48 9.09
N ALA A 39 8.92 -6.09 8.53
CA ALA A 39 8.43 -5.75 7.21
C ALA A 39 7.81 -4.34 7.15
N LEU A 40 7.17 -3.91 8.22
CA LEU A 40 6.62 -2.57 8.37
C LEU A 40 7.33 -1.80 9.49
N ARG A 41 7.38 -0.49 9.33
CA ARG A 41 7.83 0.41 10.40
C ARG A 41 6.79 0.45 11.52
N ALA A 42 7.26 0.47 12.78
CA ALA A 42 6.40 0.76 13.91
C ALA A 42 5.87 2.20 13.82
N ARG A 43 4.57 2.36 14.04
CA ARG A 43 3.90 3.66 14.08
C ARG A 43 3.06 3.76 15.34
N PRO A 44 2.99 4.95 15.98
CA PRO A 44 2.07 5.17 17.09
C PRO A 44 0.63 4.93 16.66
N PHE A 45 -0.22 4.46 17.57
CA PHE A 45 -1.64 4.26 17.28
C PHE A 45 -2.32 5.51 16.71
N GLN A 46 -1.89 6.69 17.14
CA GLN A 46 -2.43 7.96 16.66
C GLN A 46 -2.30 8.15 15.15
N VAL A 47 -1.28 7.55 14.53
CA VAL A 47 -1.12 7.62 13.07
C VAL A 47 -2.30 6.93 12.38
N TYR A 48 -2.71 5.77 12.87
CA TYR A 48 -3.89 5.07 12.33
C TYR A 48 -5.19 5.82 12.59
N ALA A 49 -5.31 6.47 13.75
CA ALA A 49 -6.49 7.23 14.11
C ALA A 49 -6.61 8.54 13.33
N TRP A 50 -5.53 9.32 13.28
CA TRP A 50 -5.53 10.65 12.66
C TRP A 50 -5.43 10.61 11.13
N HIS A 51 -4.82 9.55 10.59
CA HIS A 51 -4.61 9.39 9.16
C HIS A 51 -5.37 8.20 8.59
N ALA A 52 -6.44 7.76 9.24
CA ALA A 52 -7.25 6.63 8.77
C ALA A 52 -7.72 6.84 7.32
N THR A 53 -8.08 8.06 6.95
CA THR A 53 -8.54 8.41 5.61
C THR A 53 -7.47 8.29 4.52
N ASP A 54 -6.20 8.16 4.88
CA ASP A 54 -5.14 7.82 3.92
C ASP A 54 -5.24 6.36 3.45
N PHE A 55 -5.88 5.51 4.24
CA PHE A 55 -5.87 4.07 4.02
C PHE A 55 -6.99 3.60 3.10
N LEU A 56 -6.62 2.74 2.17
CA LEU A 56 -7.51 1.80 1.51
C LEU A 56 -7.45 0.47 2.25
N VAL A 57 -8.60 -0.13 2.48
CA VAL A 57 -8.72 -1.39 3.23
C VAL A 57 -9.54 -2.40 2.45
N ALA A 58 -9.20 -3.67 2.62
CA ALA A 58 -10.01 -4.78 2.18
C ALA A 58 -10.63 -5.45 3.40
N GLU A 59 -11.95 -5.45 3.46
CA GLU A 59 -12.73 -5.98 4.58
C GLU A 59 -13.30 -7.35 4.23
N ALA A 60 -13.05 -8.33 5.09
CA ALA A 60 -13.64 -9.64 4.98
C ALA A 60 -15.13 -9.60 5.41
N PRO A 61 -15.95 -10.62 5.02
CA PRO A 61 -17.37 -10.66 5.38
C PRO A 61 -17.65 -10.59 6.89
N ASP A 62 -16.71 -11.03 7.73
CA ASP A 62 -16.82 -10.97 9.20
C ASP A 62 -16.43 -9.59 9.79
N GLY A 63 -16.08 -8.62 8.95
CA GLY A 63 -15.68 -7.28 9.37
C GLY A 63 -14.20 -7.12 9.71
N THR A 64 -13.40 -8.20 9.68
CA THR A 64 -11.95 -8.10 9.87
C THR A 64 -11.28 -7.51 8.63
N LEU A 65 -10.17 -6.80 8.82
CA LEU A 65 -9.39 -6.28 7.70
C LEU A 65 -8.37 -7.32 7.24
N ASP A 66 -8.39 -7.63 5.95
CA ASP A 66 -7.47 -8.57 5.32
C ASP A 66 -6.30 -7.89 4.62
N GLY A 67 -6.38 -6.61 4.39
CA GLY A 67 -5.30 -5.84 3.79
C GLY A 67 -5.50 -4.35 3.93
N CYS A 68 -4.40 -3.61 3.84
CA CYS A 68 -4.41 -2.16 3.80
C CYS A 68 -3.23 -1.60 3.00
N LEU A 69 -3.44 -0.40 2.49
CA LEU A 69 -2.41 0.39 1.81
C LEU A 69 -2.74 1.87 2.00
N ALA A 70 -1.81 2.63 2.55
CA ALA A 70 -2.00 4.06 2.74
C ALA A 70 -1.40 4.86 1.57
N LEU A 71 -2.13 5.87 1.15
CA LEU A 71 -1.75 6.85 0.15
C LEU A 71 -1.86 8.25 0.74
N ARG A 72 -0.77 8.99 0.71
CA ARG A 72 -0.74 10.40 1.15
C ARG A 72 -0.10 11.27 0.07
N GLN A 73 -0.77 12.36 -0.27
CA GLN A 73 -0.15 13.40 -1.08
C GLN A 73 0.94 14.07 -0.23
N HIS A 74 2.14 14.18 -0.79
CA HIS A 74 3.25 14.81 -0.10
C HIS A 74 3.19 16.33 -0.33
N PRO A 75 3.33 17.15 0.73
CA PRO A 75 3.24 18.62 0.59
C PRO A 75 4.42 19.22 -0.16
N GLU A 76 5.56 18.55 -0.16
CA GLU A 76 6.77 19.01 -0.85
C GLU A 76 6.74 18.53 -2.31
N THR A 77 6.96 19.43 -3.24
CA THR A 77 7.14 19.09 -4.65
C THR A 77 8.56 18.56 -4.89
N THR A 78 8.70 17.71 -5.90
CA THR A 78 10.02 17.27 -6.36
C THR A 78 10.75 18.39 -7.12
N ARG A 79 12.04 18.16 -7.44
CA ARG A 79 12.83 19.11 -8.25
C ARG A 79 12.19 19.43 -9.60
N GLU A 80 11.36 18.54 -10.12
CA GLU A 80 10.62 18.71 -11.38
C GLU A 80 9.26 19.40 -11.17
N ALA A 81 9.02 19.99 -9.99
CA ALA A 81 7.75 20.62 -9.60
C ALA A 81 6.52 19.71 -9.74
N ARG A 82 6.70 18.41 -9.53
CA ARG A 82 5.63 17.42 -9.61
C ARG A 82 4.88 17.31 -8.30
N VAL A 83 3.57 17.16 -8.41
CA VAL A 83 2.71 16.81 -7.27
C VAL A 83 2.80 15.31 -7.06
N THR A 84 3.34 14.91 -5.92
CA THR A 84 3.62 13.51 -5.65
C THR A 84 2.83 12.97 -4.48
N GLY A 85 2.64 11.67 -4.48
CA GLY A 85 2.14 10.92 -3.35
C GLY A 85 3.14 9.88 -2.88
N VAL A 86 2.95 9.41 -1.66
CA VAL A 86 3.70 8.31 -1.09
C VAL A 86 2.75 7.20 -0.67
N LEU A 87 3.16 5.96 -0.94
CA LEU A 87 2.48 4.77 -0.45
C LEU A 87 3.21 4.28 0.78
N TYR A 88 2.48 3.89 1.80
CA TYR A 88 3.05 3.38 3.05
C TYR A 88 2.14 2.39 3.74
N ASN A 89 2.68 1.68 4.71
CA ASN A 89 1.97 0.68 5.53
C ASN A 89 1.15 -0.31 4.70
N PHE A 90 1.78 -0.87 3.67
CA PHE A 90 1.16 -1.84 2.77
C PHE A 90 1.34 -3.25 3.33
N CYS A 91 0.25 -3.89 3.69
CA CYS A 91 0.27 -5.29 4.12
C CYS A 91 -1.04 -6.03 3.79
N VAL A 92 -0.89 -7.34 3.64
CA VAL A 92 -1.99 -8.28 3.43
C VAL A 92 -1.89 -9.35 4.50
N ALA A 93 -3.00 -9.62 5.19
CA ALA A 93 -3.06 -10.66 6.20
C ALA A 93 -2.58 -12.01 5.62
N GLN A 94 -1.84 -12.78 6.40
CA GLN A 94 -1.23 -14.02 5.93
C GLN A 94 -2.26 -14.97 5.30
N ARG A 95 -3.46 -15.07 5.87
CA ARG A 95 -4.57 -15.89 5.34
C ARG A 95 -5.01 -15.49 3.94
N SER A 96 -4.75 -14.27 3.51
CA SER A 96 -5.15 -13.71 2.21
C SER A 96 -3.98 -13.51 1.25
N GLN A 97 -2.76 -13.84 1.66
CA GLN A 97 -1.59 -13.76 0.78
C GLN A 97 -1.70 -14.78 -0.35
N GLY A 98 -1.27 -14.40 -1.55
CA GLY A 98 -1.39 -15.24 -2.74
C GLY A 98 -2.77 -15.23 -3.38
N SER A 99 -3.73 -14.45 -2.85
CA SER A 99 -5.10 -14.33 -3.39
C SER A 99 -5.27 -13.23 -4.46
N GLY A 100 -4.24 -12.41 -4.70
CA GLY A 100 -4.32 -11.23 -5.56
C GLY A 100 -4.78 -9.96 -4.84
N LEU A 101 -4.99 -10.02 -3.52
CA LEU A 101 -5.47 -8.88 -2.74
C LEU A 101 -4.46 -7.71 -2.74
N GLY A 102 -3.17 -8.00 -2.66
CA GLY A 102 -2.13 -6.97 -2.76
C GLY A 102 -2.18 -6.21 -4.08
N ALA A 103 -2.33 -6.93 -5.18
CA ALA A 103 -2.49 -6.33 -6.51
C ALA A 103 -3.76 -5.48 -6.61
N GLN A 104 -4.86 -5.93 -6.01
CA GLN A 104 -6.13 -5.22 -5.98
C GLN A 104 -6.00 -3.90 -5.19
N LEU A 105 -5.37 -3.92 -4.02
CA LEU A 105 -5.12 -2.72 -3.22
C LEU A 105 -4.22 -1.73 -3.96
N LEU A 106 -3.16 -2.21 -4.59
CA LEU A 106 -2.24 -1.35 -5.34
C LEU A 106 -2.92 -0.73 -6.57
N SER A 107 -3.73 -1.49 -7.29
CA SER A 107 -4.53 -0.98 -8.41
C SER A 107 -5.52 0.10 -7.96
N ALA A 108 -6.17 -0.09 -6.81
CA ALA A 108 -7.07 0.90 -6.23
C ALA A 108 -6.31 2.19 -5.84
N ALA A 109 -5.11 2.06 -5.27
CA ALA A 109 -4.27 3.22 -4.94
C ALA A 109 -3.82 3.99 -6.19
N LEU A 110 -3.49 3.29 -7.27
CA LEU A 110 -3.15 3.93 -8.55
C LEU A 110 -4.34 4.68 -9.14
N THR A 111 -5.52 4.09 -9.10
CA THR A 111 -6.77 4.74 -9.56
C THR A 111 -7.05 6.00 -8.74
N GLU A 112 -6.95 5.92 -7.42
CA GLU A 112 -7.14 7.06 -6.52
C GLU A 112 -6.11 8.16 -6.76
N SER A 113 -4.86 7.78 -7.00
CA SER A 113 -3.77 8.72 -7.28
C SER A 113 -4.02 9.51 -8.56
N ARG A 114 -4.52 8.85 -9.60
CA ARG A 114 -4.90 9.51 -10.86
C ARG A 114 -6.10 10.43 -10.67
N ALA A 115 -7.08 10.01 -9.88
CA ALA A 115 -8.25 10.84 -9.56
C ALA A 115 -7.86 12.11 -8.78
N ARG A 116 -6.80 12.05 -7.97
CA ARG A 116 -6.23 13.20 -7.27
C ARG A 116 -5.27 14.02 -8.13
N GLU A 117 -5.08 13.66 -9.38
CA GLU A 117 -4.18 14.33 -10.32
C GLU A 117 -2.73 14.38 -9.83
N LEU A 118 -2.28 13.32 -9.15
CA LEU A 118 -0.88 13.18 -8.76
C LEU A 118 -0.05 12.83 -10.00
N ASP A 119 1.16 13.37 -10.07
CA ASP A 119 2.08 13.13 -11.20
C ASP A 119 2.91 11.86 -11.01
N ALA A 120 3.22 11.51 -9.78
CA ALA A 120 4.04 10.36 -9.45
C ALA A 120 3.76 9.84 -8.05
N LEU A 121 4.06 8.56 -7.85
CA LEU A 121 4.03 7.90 -6.54
C LEU A 121 5.41 7.39 -6.18
N PHE A 122 5.72 7.47 -4.89
CA PHE A 122 6.93 6.88 -4.30
C PHE A 122 6.54 5.91 -3.20
N THR A 123 7.34 4.86 -3.05
CA THR A 123 7.23 3.92 -1.95
C THR A 123 8.60 3.38 -1.57
N ALA A 124 8.75 2.88 -0.35
CA ALA A 124 9.96 2.20 0.09
C ALA A 124 9.58 0.81 0.63
N THR A 125 10.33 -0.19 0.24
CA THR A 125 10.11 -1.56 0.68
C THR A 125 11.41 -2.26 1.02
N THR A 126 11.39 -3.10 2.05
CA THR A 126 12.50 -4.01 2.40
C THR A 126 12.40 -5.33 1.65
N GLY A 127 11.29 -5.59 0.98
CA GLY A 127 11.06 -6.78 0.16
C GLY A 127 11.61 -6.64 -1.25
N SER A 128 11.29 -7.61 -2.09
CA SER A 128 11.78 -7.67 -3.49
C SER A 128 11.23 -6.58 -4.41
N GLY A 129 10.11 -5.98 -4.05
CA GLY A 129 9.43 -4.99 -4.89
C GLY A 129 8.70 -5.58 -6.10
N ARG A 130 8.57 -6.89 -6.21
CA ARG A 130 7.96 -7.57 -7.37
C ARG A 130 6.59 -7.04 -7.74
N LEU A 131 5.73 -6.86 -6.75
CA LEU A 131 4.37 -6.37 -6.97
C LEU A 131 4.39 -4.96 -7.56
N PHE A 132 5.26 -4.10 -7.04
CA PHE A 132 5.43 -2.74 -7.56
C PHE A 132 5.94 -2.76 -9.00
N LEU A 133 6.94 -3.58 -9.30
CA LEU A 133 7.47 -3.73 -10.66
C LEU A 133 6.37 -4.17 -11.64
N HIS A 134 5.51 -5.10 -11.25
CA HIS A 134 4.38 -5.55 -12.07
C HIS A 134 3.33 -4.45 -12.33
N HIS A 135 3.29 -3.41 -11.51
CA HIS A 135 2.35 -2.30 -11.62
C HIS A 135 2.97 -1.00 -12.17
N GLY A 136 4.10 -1.10 -12.85
CA GLY A 136 4.71 0.03 -13.53
C GLY A 136 5.64 0.88 -12.67
N PHE A 137 5.95 0.45 -11.46
CA PHE A 137 7.00 1.06 -10.64
C PHE A 137 8.36 0.61 -11.10
N VAL A 138 9.35 1.46 -10.91
CA VAL A 138 10.76 1.15 -11.11
C VAL A 138 11.55 1.55 -9.87
N GLU A 139 12.65 0.84 -9.60
CA GLU A 139 13.57 1.24 -8.55
C GLU A 139 14.28 2.53 -8.95
N VAL A 140 14.32 3.48 -8.04
CA VAL A 140 14.92 4.80 -8.26
C VAL A 140 15.83 5.19 -7.12
N SER A 141 16.74 6.13 -7.39
CA SER A 141 17.49 6.77 -6.32
C SER A 141 16.56 7.57 -5.39
N PRO A 142 16.77 7.52 -4.07
CA PRO A 142 16.03 8.37 -3.12
C PRO A 142 16.12 9.86 -3.43
N HIS A 143 17.13 10.31 -4.18
CA HIS A 143 17.26 11.71 -4.60
C HIS A 143 16.14 12.21 -5.51
N LEU A 144 15.42 11.32 -6.18
CA LEU A 144 14.27 11.67 -7.01
C LEU A 144 13.00 11.86 -6.22
N ALA A 145 12.95 11.37 -4.98
CA ALA A 145 11.79 11.46 -4.11
C ALA A 145 11.73 12.82 -3.38
N PRO A 146 10.58 13.19 -2.81
CA PRO A 146 10.49 14.35 -1.93
C PRO A 146 11.51 14.25 -0.81
N LYS A 147 12.31 15.31 -0.61
CA LYS A 147 13.46 15.29 0.30
C LYS A 147 13.09 14.95 1.72
N THR A 148 12.04 15.55 2.24
CA THR A 148 11.59 15.34 3.62
C THR A 148 11.19 13.88 3.84
N TRP A 149 10.48 13.29 2.88
CA TRP A 149 10.13 11.87 2.94
C TRP A 149 11.37 10.97 2.86
N ALA A 150 12.27 11.21 1.91
CA ALA A 150 13.49 10.42 1.75
C ALA A 150 14.38 10.45 3.02
N ARG A 151 14.48 11.61 3.67
CA ARG A 151 15.21 11.76 4.95
C ARG A 151 14.53 11.05 6.10
N SER A 152 13.23 10.80 6.05
CA SER A 152 12.49 10.08 7.07
C SER A 152 12.75 8.56 7.04
N LEU A 153 13.31 8.05 5.95
CA LEU A 153 13.61 6.63 5.80
C LEU A 153 14.79 6.26 6.70
N ASP A 154 14.63 5.19 7.50
CA ASP A 154 15.69 4.67 8.35
C ASP A 154 16.73 3.92 7.50
N PRO A 155 17.97 4.40 7.39
CA PRO A 155 19.01 3.74 6.56
C PRO A 155 19.32 2.32 6.99
N ARG A 156 19.11 1.99 8.27
CA ARG A 156 19.36 0.65 8.82
C ARG A 156 18.43 -0.40 8.26
N ARG A 157 17.29 -0.01 7.73
CA ARG A 157 16.33 -0.92 7.11
C ARG A 157 16.74 -1.34 5.70
N ASN A 158 17.65 -0.63 5.05
CA ASN A 158 18.06 -0.88 3.66
C ASN A 158 16.88 -0.99 2.68
N ALA A 159 15.83 -0.23 2.91
CA ALA A 159 14.68 -0.22 2.04
C ALA A 159 15.06 0.38 0.68
N LYS A 160 14.56 -0.24 -0.38
CA LYS A 160 14.67 0.28 -1.74
C LYS A 160 13.51 1.22 -2.02
N VAL A 161 13.78 2.28 -2.78
CA VAL A 161 12.78 3.25 -3.22
C VAL A 161 12.30 2.90 -4.62
N PHE A 162 10.99 2.87 -4.80
CA PHE A 162 10.34 2.66 -6.09
C PHE A 162 9.48 3.87 -6.43
N ALA A 163 9.37 4.17 -7.71
CA ALA A 163 8.54 5.25 -8.21
C ALA A 163 7.72 4.81 -9.42
N CYS A 164 6.55 5.40 -9.54
CA CYS A 164 5.66 5.24 -10.69
C CYS A 164 5.23 6.63 -11.17
N VAL A 165 5.45 6.92 -12.44
CA VAL A 165 4.89 8.10 -13.12
C VAL A 165 3.46 7.75 -13.54
N LEU A 166 2.53 8.62 -13.23
CA LEU A 166 1.09 8.42 -13.46
C LEU A 166 0.61 9.02 -14.77
#